data_3359a6b381bb336a43a89ed6903082c7
#
_entry.id   3359a6b381bb336a43a89ed6903082c7
#
_cell.length_a   1.000
_cell.length_b   1.000
_cell.length_c   1.000
_cell.angle_alpha   90.00
_cell.angle_beta   90.00
_cell.angle_gamma   90.00
#
_symmetry.space_group_name_H-M   'P 1'
#
loop_
_entity.id
_entity.type
_entity.pdbx_description
1 polymer ?
#
loop_
_entity_poly.entity_id
_entity_poly.type
_entity_poly.pdbx_seq_one_letter_code
_entity_poly.pdbx_strand_id
1 'polypeptide(L)'
;MVIDYPSLARVAHDMADAAREAILPHFRSAALTSDNKDAQGFDPVTVADRAAERAMRDVLARQRPADAILGEEFGAQPGDSGLTWVLDPIDGTRGFVSGTPTWGVLIAVGPETGP
;
A
#
# COMPACT_ATOMS: atom_id res chain seq x y z
N MET A 1 -1.79 -6.26 26.34
CA MET A 1 -2.02 -5.17 25.37
C MET A 1 -3.52 -5.02 25.11
N VAL A 2 -4.00 -3.81 25.22
CA VAL A 2 -5.39 -3.50 24.84
C VAL A 2 -5.38 -2.98 23.40
N ILE A 3 -6.12 -3.65 22.52
CA ILE A 3 -6.18 -3.27 21.12
C ILE A 3 -7.47 -2.49 20.86
N ASP A 4 -7.32 -1.26 20.38
CA ASP A 4 -8.45 -0.41 20.00
C ASP A 4 -8.77 -0.62 18.53
N TYR A 5 -9.61 -1.62 18.24
CA TYR A 5 -9.97 -1.97 16.88
C TYR A 5 -10.62 -0.82 16.10
N PRO A 6 -11.54 -0.02 16.67
CA PRO A 6 -12.08 1.11 15.92
C PRO A 6 -11.02 2.13 15.49
N SER A 7 -10.05 2.43 16.34
CA SER A 7 -8.95 3.32 15.97
C SER A 7 -8.10 2.75 14.86
N LEU A 8 -7.77 1.45 14.95
CA LEU A 8 -6.97 0.79 13.92
C LEU A 8 -7.73 0.75 12.58
N ALA A 9 -9.03 0.54 12.62
CA ALA A 9 -9.84 0.55 11.41
C ALA A 9 -9.81 1.92 10.74
N ARG A 10 -9.88 3.01 11.51
CA ARG A 10 -9.77 4.36 10.94
C ARG A 10 -8.43 4.60 10.30
N VAL A 11 -7.35 4.15 10.94
CA VAL A 11 -6.01 4.26 10.36
C VAL A 11 -5.94 3.48 9.05
N ALA A 12 -6.49 2.27 9.02
CA ALA A 12 -6.50 1.45 7.80
C ALA A 12 -7.28 2.13 6.68
N HIS A 13 -8.42 2.74 6.98
CA HIS A 13 -9.19 3.50 5.99
C HIS A 13 -8.40 4.70 5.46
N ASP A 14 -7.74 5.44 6.35
CA ASP A 14 -6.92 6.57 5.93
C ASP A 14 -5.77 6.12 5.03
N MET A 15 -5.16 4.99 5.35
CA MET A 15 -4.11 4.41 4.51
C MET A 15 -4.65 3.98 3.15
N ALA A 16 -5.82 3.35 3.12
CA ALA A 16 -6.43 2.92 1.86
C ALA A 16 -6.75 4.12 0.97
N ASP A 17 -7.27 5.20 1.56
CA ASP A 17 -7.55 6.43 0.82
C ASP A 17 -6.27 7.05 0.27
N ALA A 18 -5.22 7.12 1.09
CA ALA A 18 -3.94 7.68 0.66
C ALA A 18 -3.31 6.83 -0.45
N ALA A 19 -3.37 5.51 -0.32
CA ALA A 19 -2.87 4.61 -1.34
C ALA A 19 -3.62 4.79 -2.66
N ARG A 20 -4.93 4.88 -2.58
CA ARG A 20 -5.76 5.08 -3.78
C ARG A 20 -5.41 6.37 -4.49
N GLU A 21 -5.27 7.47 -3.76
CA GLU A 21 -4.88 8.74 -4.34
C GLU A 21 -3.51 8.66 -5.01
N ALA A 22 -2.58 7.91 -4.43
CA ALA A 22 -1.25 7.74 -4.98
C ALA A 22 -1.27 6.85 -6.23
N ILE A 23 -2.16 5.86 -6.29
CA ILE A 23 -2.22 4.89 -7.38
C ILE A 23 -2.96 5.44 -8.61
N LEU A 24 -4.04 6.21 -8.41
CA LEU A 24 -4.93 6.59 -9.50
C LEU A 24 -4.23 7.29 -10.68
N PRO A 25 -3.30 8.23 -10.47
CA PRO A 25 -2.59 8.83 -11.61
C PRO A 25 -1.82 7.80 -12.43
N HIS A 26 -1.19 6.83 -11.75
CA HIS A 26 -0.42 5.78 -12.41
C HIS A 26 -1.33 4.79 -13.12
N PHE A 27 -2.49 4.49 -12.54
CA PHE A 27 -3.48 3.62 -13.16
C PHE A 27 -3.97 4.21 -14.49
N ARG A 28 -4.29 5.49 -14.51
CA ARG A 28 -4.71 6.17 -15.74
C ARG A 28 -3.58 6.21 -16.76
N SER A 29 -2.36 6.45 -16.31
CA SER A 29 -1.19 6.46 -17.18
C SER A 29 -0.97 5.08 -17.80
N ALA A 30 -1.11 4.01 -17.02
CA ALA A 30 -0.97 2.64 -17.51
C ALA A 30 -2.01 2.33 -18.60
N ALA A 31 -3.25 2.77 -18.39
CA ALA A 31 -4.31 2.56 -19.36
C ALA A 31 -4.05 3.29 -20.69
N LEU A 32 -3.43 4.47 -20.61
CA LEU A 32 -3.17 5.30 -21.80
C LEU A 32 -1.89 4.90 -22.53
N THR A 33 -0.90 4.37 -21.84
CA THR A 33 0.44 4.16 -22.38
C THR A 33 0.88 2.70 -22.39
N SER A 34 -0.04 1.77 -22.22
CA SER A 34 0.30 0.35 -22.13
C SER A 34 1.05 -0.17 -23.35
N ASP A 35 0.78 0.36 -24.53
CA ASP A 35 1.42 -0.08 -25.77
C ASP A 35 2.87 0.39 -25.88
N ASN A 36 3.26 1.41 -25.15
CA ASN A 36 4.58 2.05 -25.26
C ASN A 36 5.50 1.75 -24.07
N LYS A 37 5.01 1.12 -23.04
CA LYS A 37 5.76 0.94 -21.79
C LYS A 37 7.06 0.16 -21.99
N ASP A 38 7.05 -0.85 -22.85
CA ASP A 38 8.22 -1.69 -23.08
C ASP A 38 9.33 -0.94 -23.78
N ALA A 39 8.98 -0.09 -24.72
CA ALA A 39 9.95 0.73 -25.45
C ALA A 39 10.66 1.71 -24.54
N GLN A 40 10.01 2.14 -23.47
CA GLN A 40 10.54 3.13 -22.54
C GLN A 40 11.25 2.49 -21.34
N GLY A 41 11.13 1.19 -21.16
CA GLY A 41 11.59 0.55 -19.94
C GLY A 41 10.80 0.97 -18.71
N PHE A 42 9.68 1.58 -18.90
CA PHE A 42 8.83 2.10 -17.81
C PHE A 42 7.86 1.03 -17.34
N ASP A 43 7.82 0.79 -16.03
CA ASP A 43 6.88 -0.14 -15.40
C ASP A 43 5.94 0.64 -14.48
N PRO A 44 4.73 0.96 -14.94
CA PRO A 44 3.79 1.73 -14.13
C PRO A 44 3.35 0.99 -12.87
N VAL A 45 3.36 -0.34 -12.87
CA VAL A 45 2.99 -1.12 -11.68
C VAL A 45 4.01 -0.92 -10.58
N THR A 46 5.31 -1.01 -10.90
CA THR A 46 6.36 -0.81 -9.92
C THR A 46 6.32 0.59 -9.32
N VAL A 47 6.12 1.61 -10.16
CA VAL A 47 6.03 2.99 -9.68
C VAL A 47 4.82 3.17 -8.79
N ALA A 48 3.67 2.61 -9.19
CA ALA A 48 2.44 2.73 -8.41
C ALA A 48 2.53 1.98 -7.08
N ASP A 49 3.13 0.79 -7.07
CA ASP A 49 3.33 0.01 -5.84
C ASP A 49 4.14 0.81 -4.83
N ARG A 50 5.25 1.39 -5.26
CA ARG A 50 6.11 2.18 -4.39
C ARG A 50 5.39 3.43 -3.88
N ALA A 51 4.69 4.13 -4.76
CA ALA A 51 3.96 5.33 -4.38
C ALA A 51 2.88 5.01 -3.35
N ALA A 52 2.14 3.93 -3.55
CA ALA A 52 1.10 3.51 -2.63
C ALA A 52 1.66 3.12 -1.26
N GLU A 53 2.71 2.32 -1.24
CA GLU A 53 3.29 1.90 0.03
C GLU A 53 3.90 3.09 0.77
N ARG A 54 4.55 4.00 0.06
CA ARG A 54 5.08 5.22 0.68
C ARG A 54 3.97 6.06 1.30
N ALA A 55 2.85 6.22 0.60
CA ALA A 55 1.70 6.97 1.10
C ALA A 55 1.14 6.33 2.37
N MET A 56 1.03 5.00 2.39
CA MET A 56 0.54 4.28 3.58
C MET A 56 1.51 4.41 4.75
N ARG A 57 2.82 4.32 4.49
CA ARG A 57 3.83 4.48 5.54
C ARG A 57 3.81 5.90 6.11
N ASP A 58 3.55 6.90 5.29
CA ASP A 58 3.43 8.28 5.77
C ASP A 58 2.25 8.43 6.73
N VAL A 59 1.12 7.80 6.43
CA VAL A 59 -0.04 7.79 7.34
C VAL A 59 0.35 7.14 8.67
N LEU A 60 1.02 5.99 8.64
CA LEU A 60 1.44 5.30 9.85
C LEU A 60 2.45 6.10 10.64
N ALA A 61 3.38 6.79 9.98
CA ALA A 61 4.36 7.64 10.67
C ALA A 61 3.69 8.76 11.44
N ARG A 62 2.58 9.28 10.93
CA ARG A 62 1.82 10.35 11.60
C ARG A 62 0.90 9.83 12.69
N GLN A 63 0.25 8.69 12.46
CA GLN A 63 -0.81 8.20 13.34
C GLN A 63 -0.39 7.06 14.25
N ARG A 64 0.55 6.23 13.81
CA ARG A 64 0.99 5.05 14.55
C ARG A 64 2.52 4.90 14.48
N PRO A 65 3.29 5.90 14.97
CA PRO A 65 4.75 5.88 14.79
C PRO A 65 5.47 4.74 15.55
N ALA A 66 4.84 4.15 16.56
CA ALA A 66 5.44 3.07 17.34
C ALA A 66 5.16 1.67 16.77
N ASP A 67 4.31 1.56 15.75
CA ASP A 67 3.96 0.27 15.19
C ASP A 67 4.99 -0.18 14.15
N ALA A 68 5.23 -1.49 14.09
CA ALA A 68 6.10 -2.06 13.07
C ALA A 68 5.36 -2.13 11.73
N ILE A 69 6.11 -2.15 10.64
CA ILE A 69 5.57 -2.23 9.29
C ILE A 69 6.33 -3.32 8.53
N LEU A 70 5.59 -4.13 7.80
CA LEU A 70 6.15 -5.08 6.83
C LEU A 70 5.49 -4.79 5.49
N GLY A 71 6.26 -4.31 4.53
CA GLY A 71 5.76 -3.98 3.21
C GLY A 71 6.56 -4.67 2.13
N GLU A 72 5.91 -4.93 1.01
CA GLU A 72 6.51 -5.64 -0.09
C GLU A 72 7.61 -4.83 -0.79
N GLU A 73 7.44 -3.51 -0.87
CA GLU A 73 8.36 -2.66 -1.63
C GLU A 73 9.54 -2.16 -0.81
N PHE A 74 9.29 -1.76 0.44
CA PHE A 74 10.31 -1.14 1.29
C PHE A 74 10.71 -1.98 2.51
N GLY A 75 10.17 -3.20 2.59
CA GLY A 75 10.60 -4.16 3.59
C GLY A 75 10.08 -3.89 4.99
N ALA A 76 10.85 -4.37 5.97
CA ALA A 76 10.44 -4.31 7.36
C ALA A 76 10.96 -3.05 8.04
N GLN A 77 10.09 -2.44 8.85
CA GLN A 77 10.45 -1.34 9.73
C GLN A 77 10.08 -1.76 11.15
N PRO A 78 11.04 -1.80 12.09
CA PRO A 78 10.72 -2.24 13.45
C PRO A 78 9.89 -1.19 14.19
N GLY A 79 9.13 -1.66 15.18
CA GLY A 79 8.40 -0.80 16.11
C GLY A 79 8.43 -1.42 17.49
N ASP A 80 7.89 -0.72 18.47
CA ASP A 80 7.93 -1.16 19.86
C ASP A 80 6.55 -1.24 20.52
N SER A 81 5.48 -1.07 19.74
CA SER A 81 4.12 -1.18 20.27
C SER A 81 3.63 -2.63 20.39
N GLY A 82 4.26 -3.56 19.70
CA GLY A 82 3.81 -4.92 19.60
C GLY A 82 2.86 -5.19 18.44
N LEU A 83 2.48 -4.16 17.69
CA LEU A 83 1.63 -4.31 16.50
C LEU A 83 2.46 -4.19 15.23
N THR A 84 2.11 -4.99 14.24
CA THR A 84 2.74 -4.95 12.92
C THR A 84 1.67 -4.76 11.84
N TRP A 85 1.90 -3.79 10.96
CA TRP A 85 1.08 -3.57 9.78
C TRP A 85 1.73 -4.27 8.59
N VAL A 86 0.94 -5.06 7.87
CA VAL A 86 1.40 -5.73 6.65
C VAL A 86 0.70 -5.06 5.49
N LEU A 87 1.50 -4.58 4.54
CA LEU A 87 1.02 -3.76 3.43
C LEU A 87 1.32 -4.44 2.10
N ASP A 88 0.28 -4.61 1.28
CA ASP A 88 0.41 -5.05 -0.10
C ASP A 88 -0.38 -4.05 -0.94
N PRO A 89 0.33 -3.07 -1.57
CA PRO A 89 -0.34 -1.93 -2.17
C PRO A 89 -1.24 -2.24 -3.36
N ILE A 90 -0.87 -3.19 -4.20
CA ILE A 90 -1.64 -3.51 -5.39
C ILE A 90 -1.87 -5.01 -5.51
N ASP A 91 -3.12 -5.41 -5.31
CA ASP A 91 -3.60 -6.74 -5.61
C ASP A 91 -4.23 -6.69 -7.00
N GLY A 92 -4.06 -7.73 -7.79
CA GLY A 92 -4.59 -7.74 -9.15
C GLY A 92 -3.71 -6.97 -10.13
N THR A 93 -2.42 -7.21 -10.10
CA THR A 93 -1.42 -6.52 -10.92
C THR A 93 -1.77 -6.53 -12.41
N ARG A 94 -2.26 -7.64 -12.93
CA ARG A 94 -2.64 -7.73 -14.34
C ARG A 94 -3.79 -6.78 -14.68
N GLY A 95 -4.75 -6.66 -13.78
CA GLY A 95 -5.86 -5.72 -13.95
C GLY A 95 -5.36 -4.29 -14.01
N PHE A 96 -4.41 -3.94 -13.14
CA PHE A 96 -3.82 -2.60 -13.13
C PHE A 96 -3.13 -2.29 -14.47
N VAL A 97 -2.29 -3.21 -14.96
CA VAL A 97 -1.55 -3.01 -16.21
C VAL A 97 -2.49 -2.89 -17.40
N SER A 98 -3.55 -3.68 -17.45
CA SER A 98 -4.51 -3.64 -18.55
C SER A 98 -5.53 -2.51 -18.45
N GLY A 99 -5.52 -1.76 -17.35
CA GLY A 99 -6.47 -0.67 -17.14
C GLY A 99 -7.83 -1.10 -16.65
N THR A 100 -7.99 -2.36 -16.25
CA THR A 100 -9.26 -2.85 -15.72
C THR A 100 -9.37 -2.52 -14.22
N PRO A 101 -10.59 -2.48 -13.64
CA PRO A 101 -10.76 -2.13 -12.23
C PRO A 101 -10.62 -3.33 -11.27
N THR A 102 -9.67 -4.23 -11.53
CA THR A 102 -9.51 -5.45 -10.72
C THR A 102 -8.36 -5.38 -9.72
N TRP A 103 -7.70 -4.24 -9.61
CA TRP A 103 -6.65 -4.04 -8.62
C TRP A 103 -7.23 -3.62 -7.27
N GLY A 104 -6.45 -3.78 -6.22
CA GLY A 104 -6.87 -3.43 -4.87
C GLY A 104 -5.69 -3.19 -3.96
N VAL A 105 -5.99 -2.88 -2.70
CA VAL A 105 -4.98 -2.65 -1.66
C VAL A 105 -5.28 -3.60 -0.50
N LEU A 106 -4.26 -4.33 -0.04
CA LEU A 106 -4.39 -5.23 1.10
C LEU A 106 -3.64 -4.65 2.30
N ILE A 107 -4.35 -4.49 3.40
CA ILE A 107 -3.80 -3.97 4.65
C ILE A 107 -4.23 -4.91 5.76
N ALA A 108 -3.26 -5.35 6.55
CA ALA A 108 -3.54 -6.18 7.72
C ALA A 108 -2.76 -5.63 8.91
N VAL A 109 -3.30 -5.78 10.11
CA VAL A 109 -2.63 -5.40 11.34
C VAL A 109 -2.89 -6.45 12.39
N GLY A 110 -1.87 -6.76 13.18
CA GLY A 110 -2.01 -7.73 14.25
C GLY A 110 -0.80 -7.72 15.16
N PRO A 111 -0.83 -8.58 16.20
CA PRO A 111 0.32 -8.74 17.07
C PRO A 111 1.54 -9.19 16.29
N GLU A 112 2.72 -8.88 16.82
CA GLU A 112 3.99 -9.24 16.18
C GLU A 112 4.12 -10.74 15.94
N THR A 113 3.50 -11.55 16.77
CA THR A 113 3.52 -13.01 16.65
C THR A 113 2.51 -13.56 15.63
N GLY A 114 1.85 -12.67 14.92
CA GLY A 114 0.90 -13.02 13.87
C GLY A 114 -0.53 -12.70 14.26
N PRO A 115 -1.37 -12.49 13.27
CA PRO A 115 -2.78 -12.24 13.51
C PRO A 115 -3.52 -13.49 13.97
#